data_a0070d4a9da4287cb42c78781cf16bae
#
_entry.id   a0070d4a9da4287cb42c78781cf16bae
#
_cell.length_a   1.000
_cell.length_b   1.000
_cell.length_c   1.000
_cell.angle_alpha   90.00
_cell.angle_beta   90.00
_cell.angle_gamma   90.00
#
_symmetry.space_group_name_H-M   'P 1'
#
loop_
_entity.id
_entity.type
_entity.pdbx_description
1 polymer ?
#
loop_
_entity_poly.entity_id
_entity_poly.type
_entity_poly.pdbx_seq_one_letter_code
_entity_poly.pdbx_strand_id
1 'polypeptide(L)'
;KLGETKLIVLQGMNNEAVDISSIRAMVMEDFYKNSEERLVEQTKKITVLEQSLARYKSFDELGKTIVPELKVLYPSVKTVSISHAIELTVDSVRTDTITLAVLKFGKHPDAHEKQKITEWLKARTGAKKLRLIAE
;
A
#
# COMPACT_ATOMS: atom_id res chain seq x y z
N LYS A 1 -32.46 -22.08 -56.53
CA LYS A 1 -31.63 -22.27 -55.30
C LYS A 1 -31.00 -20.99 -54.84
N LEU A 2 -30.42 -20.21 -55.71
CA LEU A 2 -29.83 -18.93 -55.35
C LEU A 2 -30.84 -17.91 -54.83
N GLY A 3 -32.07 -17.92 -55.39
CA GLY A 3 -33.16 -17.06 -54.95
C GLY A 3 -33.68 -17.43 -53.56
N GLU A 4 -33.83 -18.74 -53.30
CA GLU A 4 -34.23 -19.24 -51.98
C GLU A 4 -33.17 -18.96 -50.91
N THR A 5 -31.92 -19.21 -51.23
CA THR A 5 -30.82 -18.93 -50.35
C THR A 5 -30.70 -17.43 -50.03
N LYS A 6 -30.91 -16.60 -51.05
CA LYS A 6 -30.90 -15.13 -50.89
C LYS A 6 -32.09 -14.65 -50.06
N LEU A 7 -33.24 -15.26 -50.17
CA LEU A 7 -34.46 -14.94 -49.42
C LEU A 7 -34.27 -15.33 -47.94
N ILE A 8 -33.73 -16.49 -47.69
CA ILE A 8 -33.38 -16.95 -46.33
C ILE A 8 -32.35 -16.06 -45.70
N VAL A 9 -31.31 -15.66 -46.43
CA VAL A 9 -30.29 -14.75 -45.98
C VAL A 9 -30.85 -13.38 -45.65
N LEU A 10 -31.76 -12.84 -46.46
CA LEU A 10 -32.44 -11.56 -46.19
C LEU A 10 -33.31 -11.63 -44.95
N GLN A 11 -34.01 -12.72 -44.74
CA GLN A 11 -34.84 -12.94 -43.57
C GLN A 11 -33.98 -13.15 -42.31
N GLY A 12 -32.88 -13.88 -42.48
CA GLY A 12 -31.84 -14.03 -41.45
C GLY A 12 -31.17 -12.71 -41.12
N MET A 13 -30.90 -11.86 -42.11
CA MET A 13 -30.35 -10.54 -41.90
C MET A 13 -31.24 -9.62 -41.06
N ASN A 14 -32.56 -9.66 -41.29
CA ASN A 14 -33.47 -8.86 -40.45
C ASN A 14 -33.49 -9.32 -39.00
N ASN A 15 -33.51 -10.63 -38.78
CA ASN A 15 -33.40 -11.19 -37.42
C ASN A 15 -32.01 -10.95 -36.83
N GLU A 16 -30.96 -11.12 -37.62
CA GLU A 16 -29.58 -10.81 -37.22
C GLU A 16 -29.39 -9.34 -36.90
N ALA A 17 -30.03 -8.43 -37.62
CA ALA A 17 -29.96 -7.00 -37.32
C ALA A 17 -30.58 -6.66 -35.97
N VAL A 18 -31.67 -7.29 -35.59
CA VAL A 18 -32.27 -7.15 -34.26
C VAL A 18 -31.38 -7.79 -33.20
N ASP A 19 -30.85 -8.97 -33.45
CA ASP A 19 -29.95 -9.67 -32.57
C ASP A 19 -28.61 -8.92 -32.42
N ILE A 20 -28.09 -8.37 -33.53
CA ILE A 20 -26.87 -7.56 -33.51
C ILE A 20 -27.08 -6.29 -32.68
N SER A 21 -28.22 -5.64 -32.79
CA SER A 21 -28.55 -4.47 -31.97
C SER A 21 -28.64 -4.83 -30.50
N SER A 22 -29.28 -5.96 -30.19
CA SER A 22 -29.35 -6.53 -28.85
C SER A 22 -27.96 -6.88 -28.30
N ILE A 23 -27.14 -7.55 -29.10
CA ILE A 23 -25.78 -7.93 -28.79
C ILE A 23 -24.89 -6.69 -28.57
N ARG A 24 -25.05 -5.67 -29.43
CA ARG A 24 -24.35 -4.39 -29.24
C ARG A 24 -24.71 -3.73 -27.92
N ALA A 25 -25.98 -3.72 -27.57
CA ALA A 25 -26.45 -3.19 -26.31
C ALA A 25 -25.84 -3.95 -25.13
N MET A 26 -25.81 -5.28 -25.20
CA MET A 26 -25.19 -6.14 -24.19
C MET A 26 -23.67 -5.92 -24.08
N VAL A 27 -23.00 -5.88 -25.24
CA VAL A 27 -21.56 -5.64 -25.29
C VAL A 27 -21.20 -4.26 -24.75
N MET A 28 -22.00 -3.25 -25.10
CA MET A 28 -21.81 -1.91 -24.55
C MET A 28 -22.05 -1.86 -23.06
N GLU A 29 -23.10 -2.52 -22.58
CA GLU A 29 -23.38 -2.63 -21.15
C GLU A 29 -22.23 -3.32 -20.42
N ASP A 30 -21.76 -4.44 -20.93
CA ASP A 30 -20.62 -5.17 -20.38
C ASP A 30 -19.34 -4.31 -20.42
N PHE A 31 -19.12 -3.57 -21.51
CA PHE A 31 -17.99 -2.66 -21.63
C PHE A 31 -18.05 -1.55 -20.58
N TYR A 32 -19.19 -0.91 -20.41
CA TYR A 32 -19.38 0.12 -19.38
C TYR A 32 -19.19 -0.46 -17.98
N LYS A 33 -19.77 -1.61 -17.71
CA LYS A 33 -19.64 -2.30 -16.43
C LYS A 33 -18.19 -2.67 -16.13
N ASN A 34 -17.50 -3.26 -17.11
CA ASN A 34 -16.07 -3.57 -16.98
C ASN A 34 -15.23 -2.32 -16.81
N SER A 35 -15.56 -1.24 -17.50
CA SER A 35 -14.86 0.04 -17.36
C SER A 35 -15.08 0.65 -15.98
N GLU A 36 -16.31 0.59 -15.45
CA GLU A 36 -16.61 1.04 -14.09
C GLU A 36 -15.85 0.20 -13.05
N GLU A 37 -15.87 -1.12 -13.20
CA GLU A 37 -15.13 -2.02 -12.32
C GLU A 37 -13.64 -1.74 -12.34
N ARG A 38 -13.07 -1.52 -13.53
CA ARG A 38 -11.65 -1.13 -13.67
C ARG A 38 -11.35 0.20 -13.03
N LEU A 39 -12.22 1.19 -13.20
CA LEU A 39 -12.07 2.50 -12.57
C LEU A 39 -12.12 2.40 -11.04
N VAL A 40 -13.05 1.63 -10.51
CA VAL A 40 -13.15 1.37 -9.07
C VAL A 40 -11.90 0.68 -8.56
N GLU A 41 -11.42 -0.35 -9.26
CA GLU A 41 -10.21 -1.08 -8.91
C GLU A 41 -8.97 -0.18 -8.96
N GLN A 42 -8.83 0.62 -10.02
CA GLN A 42 -7.73 1.60 -10.15
C GLN A 42 -7.80 2.66 -9.06
N THR A 43 -8.99 3.15 -8.74
CA THR A 43 -9.19 4.12 -7.66
C THR A 43 -8.79 3.54 -6.31
N LYS A 44 -9.14 2.29 -6.05
CA LYS A 44 -8.70 1.57 -4.85
C LYS A 44 -7.18 1.44 -4.79
N LYS A 45 -6.54 1.08 -5.89
CA LYS A 45 -5.07 0.98 -5.99
C LYS A 45 -4.40 2.33 -5.75
N ILE A 46 -4.93 3.39 -6.34
CA ILE A 46 -4.43 4.76 -6.14
C ILE A 46 -4.55 5.17 -4.68
N THR A 47 -5.70 4.92 -4.05
CA THR A 47 -5.92 5.22 -2.64
C THR A 47 -4.93 4.48 -1.74
N VAL A 48 -4.69 3.19 -1.98
CA VAL A 48 -3.72 2.38 -1.24
C VAL A 48 -2.31 2.93 -1.44
N LEU A 49 -1.94 3.26 -2.68
CA LEU A 49 -0.63 3.84 -3.00
C LEU A 49 -0.44 5.22 -2.36
N GLU A 50 -1.45 6.06 -2.38
CA GLU A 50 -1.43 7.38 -1.72
C GLU A 50 -1.27 7.26 -0.21
N GLN A 51 -1.97 6.31 0.40
CA GLN A 51 -1.83 6.03 1.83
C GLN A 51 -0.42 5.53 2.17
N SER A 52 0.12 4.65 1.35
CA SER A 52 1.50 4.15 1.51
C SER A 52 2.50 5.28 1.36
N LEU A 53 2.32 6.13 0.35
CA LEU A 53 3.18 7.30 0.13
C LEU A 53 3.08 8.30 1.29
N ALA A 54 1.88 8.53 1.82
CA ALA A 54 1.67 9.40 2.97
C ALA A 54 2.40 8.87 4.21
N ARG A 55 2.40 7.55 4.41
CA ARG A 55 3.17 6.92 5.49
C ARG A 55 4.68 7.15 5.33
N TYR A 56 5.22 6.93 4.14
CA TYR A 56 6.64 7.18 3.86
C TYR A 56 7.01 8.65 4.08
N LYS A 57 6.20 9.57 3.58
CA LYS A 57 6.40 11.01 3.79
C LYS A 57 6.33 11.39 5.27
N SER A 58 5.37 10.83 5.99
CA SER A 58 5.24 11.03 7.44
C SER A 58 6.48 10.60 8.18
N PHE A 59 7.11 9.47 7.80
CA PHE A 59 8.37 9.02 8.38
C PHE A 59 9.54 9.92 8.02
N ASP A 60 9.60 10.40 6.79
CA ASP A 60 10.64 11.33 6.37
C ASP A 60 10.57 12.65 7.15
N GLU A 61 9.38 13.20 7.27
CA GLU A 61 9.12 14.41 8.05
C GLU A 61 9.41 14.19 9.54
N LEU A 62 8.98 13.06 10.06
CA LEU A 62 9.24 12.68 11.45
C LEU A 62 10.74 12.53 11.69
N GLY A 63 11.44 11.91 10.76
CA GLY A 63 12.91 11.79 10.82
C GLY A 63 13.59 13.13 10.89
N LYS A 64 13.18 14.09 10.08
CA LYS A 64 13.71 15.47 10.09
C LYS A 64 13.46 16.19 11.42
N THR A 65 12.38 15.86 12.09
CA THR A 65 12.04 16.43 13.41
C THR A 65 12.77 15.71 14.54
N ILE A 66 12.85 14.39 14.46
CA ILE A 66 13.46 13.54 15.50
C ILE A 66 14.96 13.70 15.55
N VAL A 67 15.63 13.79 14.43
CA VAL A 67 17.10 13.86 14.38
C VAL A 67 17.68 15.03 15.19
N PRO A 68 17.20 16.29 15.05
CA PRO A 68 17.66 17.39 15.89
C PRO A 68 17.38 17.18 17.37
N GLU A 69 16.22 16.63 17.73
CA GLU A 69 15.85 16.37 19.11
C GLU A 69 16.74 15.27 19.73
N LEU A 70 16.99 14.19 18.99
CA LEU A 70 17.91 13.14 19.42
C LEU A 70 19.34 13.64 19.62
N LYS A 71 19.79 14.51 18.75
CA LYS A 71 21.13 15.11 18.85
C LYS A 71 21.31 15.89 20.15
N VAL A 72 20.25 16.55 20.59
CA VAL A 72 20.26 17.33 21.85
C VAL A 72 20.13 16.42 23.07
N LEU A 73 19.17 15.46 23.01
CA LEU A 73 18.87 14.57 24.14
C LEU A 73 19.92 13.46 24.31
N TYR A 74 20.40 12.92 23.23
CA TYR A 74 21.31 11.79 23.19
C TYR A 74 22.46 12.06 22.21
N PRO A 75 23.47 12.82 22.62
CA PRO A 75 24.58 13.22 21.72
C PRO A 75 25.40 12.04 21.20
N SER A 76 25.34 10.88 21.86
CA SER A 76 26.03 9.67 21.44
C SER A 76 25.43 9.02 20.19
N VAL A 77 24.19 9.37 19.82
CA VAL A 77 23.54 8.85 18.62
C VAL A 77 24.10 9.54 17.38
N LYS A 78 24.63 8.75 16.45
CA LYS A 78 25.18 9.26 15.18
C LYS A 78 24.20 9.19 14.03
N THR A 79 23.52 8.07 13.89
CA THR A 79 22.53 7.87 12.81
C THR A 79 21.27 7.20 13.34
N VAL A 80 20.15 7.55 12.72
CA VAL A 80 18.83 6.99 13.02
C VAL A 80 18.20 6.54 11.73
N SER A 81 17.74 5.30 11.68
CA SER A 81 16.92 4.77 10.59
C SER A 81 15.61 4.25 11.18
N ILE A 82 14.50 4.74 10.68
CA ILE A 82 13.17 4.31 11.13
C ILE A 82 12.42 3.71 9.94
N SER A 83 11.90 2.52 10.10
CA SER A 83 11.15 1.82 9.07
C SER A 83 10.03 1.00 9.67
N HIS A 84 9.03 0.66 8.84
CA HIS A 84 8.07 -0.36 9.19
C HIS A 84 8.59 -1.74 8.77
N ALA A 85 8.44 -2.71 9.65
CA ALA A 85 8.78 -4.08 9.38
C ALA A 85 7.60 -5.00 9.71
N ILE A 86 7.52 -6.11 9.00
CA ILE A 86 6.55 -7.15 9.27
C ILE A 86 7.24 -8.25 10.05
N GLU A 87 6.78 -8.49 11.25
CA GLU A 87 7.28 -9.56 12.10
C GLU A 87 6.44 -10.81 11.88
N LEU A 88 7.07 -11.87 11.44
CA LEU A 88 6.47 -13.18 11.21
C LEU A 88 6.93 -14.14 12.30
N THR A 89 5.99 -14.70 13.03
CA THR A 89 6.32 -15.72 14.03
C THR A 89 6.31 -17.09 13.38
N VAL A 90 7.43 -17.81 13.46
CA VAL A 90 7.63 -19.10 12.79
C VAL A 90 6.71 -20.19 13.35
N ASP A 91 6.47 -20.16 14.66
CA ASP A 91 5.67 -21.19 15.35
C ASP A 91 4.17 -20.96 15.33
N SER A 92 3.73 -19.76 15.02
CA SER A 92 2.33 -19.41 14.88
C SER A 92 2.15 -18.50 13.66
N VAL A 93 1.04 -18.67 12.92
CA VAL A 93 0.73 -17.85 11.75
C VAL A 93 0.29 -16.46 12.22
N ARG A 94 1.17 -15.76 12.93
CA ARG A 94 0.94 -14.38 13.36
C ARG A 94 1.81 -13.45 12.56
N THR A 95 1.17 -12.44 12.01
CA THR A 95 1.82 -11.35 11.30
C THR A 95 1.57 -10.07 12.07
N ASP A 96 2.59 -9.48 12.61
CA ASP A 96 2.52 -8.20 13.30
C ASP A 96 3.33 -7.14 12.55
N THR A 97 2.82 -5.92 12.50
CA THR A 97 3.55 -4.77 11.96
C THR A 97 4.25 -4.07 13.12
N ILE A 98 5.57 -3.98 13.03
CA ILE A 98 6.39 -3.30 14.02
C ILE A 98 7.10 -2.11 13.39
N THR A 99 7.43 -1.12 14.21
CA THR A 99 8.35 -0.04 13.83
C THR A 99 9.75 -0.45 14.23
N LEU A 100 10.65 -0.44 13.26
CA LEU A 100 12.05 -0.78 13.47
C LEU A 100 12.88 0.49 13.49
N ALA A 101 13.60 0.71 14.58
CA ALA A 101 14.54 1.82 14.70
C ALA A 101 15.97 1.26 14.81
N VAL A 102 16.81 1.63 13.86
CA VAL A 102 18.23 1.29 13.87
C VAL A 102 19.03 2.54 14.20
N LEU A 103 19.73 2.49 15.29
CA LEU A 103 20.54 3.60 15.77
C LEU A 103 22.01 3.20 15.81
N LYS A 104 22.85 4.07 15.27
CA LYS A 104 24.31 3.96 15.43
C LYS A 104 24.74 4.90 16.51
N PHE A 105 25.51 4.39 17.45
CA PHE A 105 26.04 5.13 18.57
C PHE A 105 27.55 5.28 18.42
N GLY A 106 28.07 6.43 18.82
CA GLY A 106 29.51 6.63 18.93
C GLY A 106 30.09 5.91 20.13
N LYS A 107 29.32 5.75 21.18
CA LYS A 107 29.64 5.02 22.39
C LYS A 107 28.50 4.08 22.72
N HIS A 108 28.77 2.85 23.05
CA HIS A 108 27.74 1.87 23.39
C HIS A 108 26.85 2.37 24.53
N PRO A 109 25.51 2.45 24.29
CA PRO A 109 24.59 2.83 25.35
C PRO A 109 24.41 1.70 26.34
N ASP A 110 24.15 2.04 27.60
CA ASP A 110 23.74 1.08 28.60
C ASP A 110 22.27 0.65 28.40
N ALA A 111 21.85 -0.37 29.13
CA ALA A 111 20.49 -0.89 29.02
C ALA A 111 19.44 0.15 29.40
N HIS A 112 19.73 1.00 30.36
CA HIS A 112 18.83 2.06 30.82
C HIS A 112 18.65 3.17 29.79
N GLU A 113 19.73 3.57 29.16
CA GLU A 113 19.74 4.56 28.08
C GLU A 113 19.00 4.04 26.86
N LYS A 114 19.22 2.78 26.46
CA LYS A 114 18.46 2.09 25.41
C LYS A 114 16.96 2.10 25.68
N GLN A 115 16.56 1.79 26.90
CA GLN A 115 15.15 1.77 27.31
C GLN A 115 14.53 3.16 27.21
N LYS A 116 15.22 4.18 27.69
CA LYS A 116 14.76 5.56 27.57
C LYS A 116 14.58 6.00 26.13
N ILE A 117 15.55 5.70 25.28
CA ILE A 117 15.48 6.01 23.84
C ILE A 117 14.31 5.27 23.19
N THR A 118 14.12 4.00 23.52
CA THR A 118 13.01 3.19 22.99
C THR A 118 11.65 3.78 23.39
N GLU A 119 11.48 4.14 24.65
CA GLU A 119 10.25 4.76 25.13
C GLU A 119 9.99 6.12 24.48
N TRP A 120 11.03 6.92 24.37
CA TRP A 120 10.95 8.22 23.72
C TRP A 120 10.58 8.11 22.24
N LEU A 121 11.23 7.22 21.50
CA LEU A 121 10.92 6.95 20.09
C LEU A 121 9.51 6.42 19.94
N LYS A 122 9.09 5.53 20.81
CA LYS A 122 7.74 4.97 20.81
C LYS A 122 6.67 6.06 21.00
N ALA A 123 6.92 6.99 21.90
CA ALA A 123 6.05 8.13 22.14
C ALA A 123 6.02 9.09 20.94
N ARG A 124 7.16 9.38 20.34
CA ARG A 124 7.26 10.29 19.21
C ARG A 124 6.74 9.74 17.91
N THR A 125 6.93 8.45 17.65
CA THR A 125 6.44 7.78 16.44
C THR A 125 4.98 7.33 16.57
N GLY A 126 4.45 7.26 17.77
CA GLY A 126 3.12 6.70 18.03
C GLY A 126 3.02 5.20 17.76
N ALA A 127 4.15 4.52 17.66
CA ALA A 127 4.20 3.10 17.37
C ALA A 127 3.70 2.27 18.55
N LYS A 128 2.85 1.30 18.29
CA LYS A 128 2.39 0.35 19.33
C LYS A 128 3.48 -0.63 19.70
N LYS A 129 4.27 -1.07 18.73
CA LYS A 129 5.42 -1.94 18.91
C LYS A 129 6.62 -1.34 18.21
N LEU A 130 7.68 -1.12 18.95
CA LEU A 130 8.92 -0.59 18.43
C LEU A 130 10.08 -1.48 18.87
N ARG A 131 10.91 -1.88 17.92
CA ARG A 131 12.13 -2.60 18.16
C ARG A 131 13.32 -1.68 17.87
N LEU A 132 14.19 -1.54 18.84
CA LEU A 132 15.39 -0.74 18.70
C LEU A 132 16.60 -1.65 18.49
N ILE A 133 17.34 -1.40 17.43
CA ILE A 133 18.61 -2.05 17.15
C ILE A 133 19.71 -1.01 17.32
N ALA A 134 20.65 -1.29 18.19
CA ALA A 134 21.83 -0.46 18.40
C ALA A 134 23.06 -1.09 17.72
N GLU A 135 23.69 -0.31 16.87
CA GLU A 135 24.96 -0.68 16.21
C GLU A 135 26.13 0.13 16.73
#